data_33a7684b320b528b53701f5c1ea68a77
#
_entry.id   33a7684b320b528b53701f5c1ea68a77
#
_cell.length_a   1.000
_cell.length_b   1.000
_cell.length_c   1.000
_cell.angle_alpha   90.00
_cell.angle_beta   90.00
_cell.angle_gamma   90.00
#
_symmetry.space_group_name_H-M   'P 1'
#
loop_
_entity.id
_entity.type
_entity.pdbx_description
1 polymer ?
#
loop_
_entity_poly.entity_id
_entity_poly.type
_entity_poly.pdbx_seq_one_letter_code
_entity_poly.pdbx_strand_id
1 'polypeptide(L)'
;MALIEVRNLVKKFDDHTVLNGVNLELLQGELKVVMGPSGCGKSTLLRCLNRLVEPTSGTISFRGTDITSSSTDVLALRQSIGFVFQQFALYRHLTVGDNVTLALRKLKKMSRAEANEKAAFELSRLDMIAHQHKYPEQLSGGQKQRVAIARALAMDPAVVVFDEPTSALDPVMVREVAELFNRLNRDNITMMCVTHDLLFARQISEKVIFLDQGVVRAEDTIERLATNHPDAKVREFFGREGHVS
;
A
#
# COMPACT_ATOMS: atom_id res chain seq x y z
N MET A 1 9.27 -17.85 4.24
CA MET A 1 10.08 -17.29 3.13
C MET A 1 9.56 -15.90 2.85
N ALA A 2 10.43 -14.89 2.75
CA ALA A 2 10.00 -13.53 2.45
C ALA A 2 9.36 -13.46 1.05
N LEU A 3 8.23 -12.77 0.93
CA LEU A 3 7.60 -12.46 -0.36
C LEU A 3 8.34 -11.30 -1.04
N ILE A 4 8.67 -10.27 -0.24
CA ILE A 4 9.51 -9.15 -0.67
C ILE A 4 10.68 -9.04 0.31
N GLU A 5 11.88 -8.86 -0.22
CA GLU A 5 13.07 -8.56 0.57
C GLU A 5 13.78 -7.36 -0.06
N VAL A 6 14.07 -6.37 0.76
CA VAL A 6 14.77 -5.14 0.37
C VAL A 6 16.10 -5.10 1.11
N ARG A 7 17.20 -4.94 0.38
CA ARG A 7 18.56 -4.90 0.94
C ARG A 7 19.31 -3.66 0.48
N ASN A 8 19.77 -2.86 1.44
CA ASN A 8 20.60 -1.66 1.24
C ASN A 8 20.04 -0.72 0.16
N LEU A 9 18.71 -0.55 0.11
CA LEU A 9 18.04 0.21 -0.93
C LEU A 9 18.35 1.70 -0.80
N VAL A 10 18.89 2.26 -1.87
CA VAL A 10 19.19 3.69 -1.98
C VAL A 10 18.41 4.27 -3.15
N LYS A 11 17.79 5.43 -2.92
CA LYS A 11 17.22 6.26 -3.98
C LYS A 11 17.64 7.69 -3.85
N LYS A 12 18.25 8.19 -4.92
CA LYS A 12 18.58 9.61 -5.08
C LYS A 12 17.76 10.21 -6.21
N PHE A 13 17.37 11.46 -6.03
CA PHE A 13 16.87 12.33 -7.09
C PHE A 13 17.84 13.50 -7.18
N ASP A 14 18.52 13.60 -8.26
CA ASP A 14 19.66 14.50 -8.44
C ASP A 14 20.66 14.37 -7.24
N ASP A 15 20.91 15.42 -6.52
CA ASP A 15 21.80 15.41 -5.34
C ASP A 15 21.10 15.05 -4.02
N HIS A 16 19.75 14.87 -4.04
CA HIS A 16 19.00 14.59 -2.82
C HIS A 16 18.79 13.10 -2.61
N THR A 17 19.32 12.55 -1.51
CA THR A 17 19.12 11.16 -1.11
C THR A 17 17.81 11.03 -0.33
N VAL A 18 16.81 10.30 -0.91
CA VAL A 18 15.49 10.08 -0.30
C VAL A 18 15.42 8.76 0.46
N LEU A 19 16.07 7.71 -0.06
CA LEU A 19 16.24 6.43 0.66
C LEU A 19 17.74 6.18 0.79
N ASN A 20 18.17 5.77 1.99
CA ASN A 20 19.59 5.63 2.33
C ASN A 20 19.86 4.31 3.06
N GLY A 21 19.98 3.22 2.28
CA GLY A 21 20.31 1.91 2.82
C GLY A 21 19.15 1.23 3.54
N VAL A 22 17.91 1.36 3.02
CA VAL A 22 16.73 0.71 3.60
C VAL A 22 16.83 -0.80 3.49
N ASN A 23 16.58 -1.49 4.61
CA ASN A 23 16.46 -2.92 4.70
C ASN A 23 15.10 -3.27 5.32
N LEU A 24 14.34 -4.16 4.70
CA LEU A 24 13.08 -4.69 5.23
C LEU A 24 12.69 -6.00 4.55
N GLU A 25 11.85 -6.76 5.22
CA GLU A 25 11.23 -7.97 4.69
C GLU A 25 9.72 -7.90 4.85
N LEU A 26 8.98 -8.48 3.90
CA LEU A 26 7.55 -8.69 3.97
C LEU A 26 7.28 -10.19 3.75
N LEU A 27 6.65 -10.82 4.73
CA LEU A 27 6.26 -12.23 4.65
C LEU A 27 4.93 -12.40 3.92
N GLN A 28 4.69 -13.58 3.38
CA GLN A 28 3.39 -13.89 2.78
C GLN A 28 2.29 -13.91 3.85
N GLY A 29 1.13 -13.30 3.56
CA GLY A 29 0.02 -13.14 4.49
C GLY A 29 0.22 -12.05 5.55
N GLU A 30 1.39 -11.41 5.58
CA GLU A 30 1.68 -10.32 6.52
C GLU A 30 1.04 -9.00 6.09
N LEU A 31 0.52 -8.24 7.05
CA LEU A 31 0.26 -6.82 6.90
C LEU A 31 1.39 -6.05 7.59
N LYS A 32 2.26 -5.44 6.78
CA LYS A 32 3.37 -4.61 7.27
C LYS A 32 3.05 -3.13 7.14
N VAL A 33 3.23 -2.38 8.23
CA VAL A 33 2.99 -0.94 8.26
C VAL A 33 4.30 -0.19 8.38
N VAL A 34 4.53 0.78 7.49
CA VAL A 34 5.68 1.69 7.52
C VAL A 34 5.20 3.09 7.87
N MET A 35 5.68 3.62 8.98
CA MET A 35 5.34 4.93 9.49
C MET A 35 6.54 5.88 9.43
N GLY A 36 6.26 7.16 9.51
CA GLY A 36 7.30 8.20 9.57
C GLY A 36 6.78 9.58 9.14
N PRO A 37 7.56 10.64 9.37
CA PRO A 37 7.18 11.99 9.00
C PRO A 37 6.90 12.15 7.51
N SER A 38 6.19 13.23 7.14
CA SER A 38 6.02 13.59 5.73
C SER A 38 7.38 13.85 5.08
N GLY A 39 7.57 13.36 3.84
CA GLY A 39 8.82 13.53 3.10
C GLY A 39 9.96 12.57 3.47
N CYS A 40 9.81 11.67 4.45
CA CYS A 40 10.89 10.75 4.86
C CYS A 40 11.19 9.61 3.87
N GLY A 41 10.44 9.48 2.76
CA GLY A 41 10.71 8.48 1.71
C GLY A 41 9.69 7.34 1.61
N LYS A 42 8.61 7.30 2.40
CA LYS A 42 7.60 6.21 2.42
C LYS A 42 7.03 5.89 1.04
N SER A 43 6.45 6.87 0.36
CA SER A 43 5.89 6.68 -0.99
C SER A 43 6.97 6.30 -2.02
N THR A 44 8.19 6.82 -1.86
CA THR A 44 9.32 6.45 -2.72
C THR A 44 9.69 4.98 -2.54
N LEU A 45 9.71 4.49 -1.29
CA LEU A 45 9.91 3.08 -0.99
C LEU A 45 8.88 2.20 -1.72
N LEU A 46 7.57 2.48 -1.56
CA LEU A 46 6.53 1.72 -2.25
C LEU A 46 6.68 1.75 -3.78
N ARG A 47 7.03 2.92 -4.33
CA ARG A 47 7.23 3.08 -5.78
C ARG A 47 8.46 2.33 -6.29
N CYS A 48 9.48 2.13 -5.47
CA CYS A 48 10.61 1.27 -5.81
C CYS A 48 10.21 -0.22 -5.85
N LEU A 49 9.32 -0.67 -4.95
CA LEU A 49 8.88 -2.08 -4.89
C LEU A 49 8.23 -2.57 -6.20
N ASN A 50 7.52 -1.70 -6.92
CA ASN A 50 6.90 -2.04 -8.20
C ASN A 50 7.55 -1.35 -9.41
N ARG A 51 8.76 -0.83 -9.21
CA ARG A 51 9.56 -0.14 -10.24
C ARG A 51 8.82 1.00 -10.95
N LEU A 52 7.92 1.71 -10.25
CA LEU A 52 7.45 3.03 -10.69
C LEU A 52 8.55 4.09 -10.54
N VAL A 53 9.48 3.84 -9.62
CA VAL A 53 10.72 4.61 -9.43
C VAL A 53 11.87 3.61 -9.40
N GLU A 54 12.87 3.80 -10.25
CA GLU A 54 14.04 2.94 -10.27
C GLU A 54 14.95 3.24 -9.05
N PRO A 55 15.40 2.23 -8.30
CA PRO A 55 16.43 2.40 -7.28
C PRO A 55 17.72 2.96 -7.87
N THR A 56 18.48 3.69 -7.06
CA THR A 56 19.84 4.12 -7.43
C THR A 56 20.85 3.02 -7.16
N SER A 57 20.67 2.28 -6.04
CA SER A 57 21.45 1.09 -5.71
C SER A 57 20.72 0.25 -4.66
N GLY A 58 21.27 -0.89 -4.29
CA GLY A 58 20.64 -1.90 -3.46
C GLY A 58 19.82 -2.89 -4.30
N THR A 59 19.19 -3.85 -3.63
CA THR A 59 18.41 -4.90 -4.30
C THR A 59 17.03 -5.02 -3.70
N ILE A 60 16.07 -5.38 -4.54
CA ILE A 60 14.72 -5.77 -4.14
C ILE A 60 14.46 -7.15 -4.74
N SER A 61 14.19 -8.13 -3.89
CA SER A 61 13.77 -9.46 -4.33
C SER A 61 12.28 -9.64 -4.13
N PHE A 62 11.60 -10.17 -5.13
CA PHE A 62 10.20 -10.57 -5.09
C PHE A 62 10.11 -12.07 -5.37
N ARG A 63 9.59 -12.86 -4.43
CA ARG A 63 9.57 -14.34 -4.50
C ARG A 63 10.95 -14.94 -4.77
N GLY A 64 11.99 -14.35 -4.17
CA GLY A 64 13.39 -14.80 -4.35
C GLY A 64 14.05 -14.37 -5.66
N THR A 65 13.35 -13.67 -6.55
CA THR A 65 13.90 -13.13 -7.80
C THR A 65 14.24 -11.66 -7.62
N ASP A 66 15.47 -11.26 -7.99
CA ASP A 66 15.87 -9.85 -8.00
C ASP A 66 15.09 -9.10 -9.09
N ILE A 67 14.27 -8.15 -8.65
CA ILE A 67 13.45 -7.31 -9.54
C ILE A 67 14.14 -6.00 -9.92
N THR A 68 15.32 -5.71 -9.40
CA THR A 68 16.12 -4.52 -9.79
C THR A 68 16.92 -4.74 -11.05
N SER A 69 17.04 -5.99 -11.51
CA SER A 69 17.72 -6.34 -12.76
C SER A 69 17.05 -5.71 -13.99
N SER A 70 17.87 -5.33 -14.97
CA SER A 70 17.40 -4.84 -16.27
C SER A 70 16.61 -5.90 -17.08
N SER A 71 16.80 -7.17 -16.77
CA SER A 71 16.07 -8.30 -17.40
C SER A 71 14.67 -8.53 -16.84
N THR A 72 14.26 -7.82 -15.80
CA THR A 72 12.94 -7.99 -15.16
C THR A 72 11.80 -7.58 -16.10
N ASP A 73 10.83 -8.49 -16.28
CA ASP A 73 9.55 -8.12 -16.89
C ASP A 73 8.73 -7.24 -15.93
N VAL A 74 8.88 -5.92 -16.11
CA VAL A 74 8.22 -4.91 -15.26
C VAL A 74 6.69 -4.98 -15.40
N LEU A 75 6.17 -5.41 -16.56
CA LEU A 75 4.72 -5.54 -16.74
C LEU A 75 4.16 -6.69 -15.89
N ALA A 76 4.80 -7.85 -15.93
CA ALA A 76 4.43 -9.01 -15.12
C ALA A 76 4.58 -8.70 -13.62
N LEU A 77 5.66 -8.01 -13.22
CA LEU A 77 5.86 -7.54 -11.85
C LEU A 77 4.69 -6.67 -11.38
N ARG A 78 4.31 -5.65 -12.15
CA ARG A 78 3.20 -4.72 -11.81
C ARG A 78 1.83 -5.37 -11.80
N GLN A 79 1.64 -6.49 -12.48
CA GLN A 79 0.43 -7.31 -12.36
C GLN A 79 0.41 -8.11 -11.05
N SER A 80 1.59 -8.48 -10.53
CA SER A 80 1.75 -9.25 -9.30
C SER A 80 1.77 -8.38 -8.03
N ILE A 81 1.99 -7.07 -8.16
CA ILE A 81 1.98 -6.10 -7.05
C ILE A 81 0.86 -5.08 -7.30
N GLY A 82 -0.25 -5.25 -6.59
CA GLY A 82 -1.35 -4.27 -6.61
C GLY A 82 -0.90 -2.97 -5.95
N PHE A 83 -1.24 -1.82 -6.55
CA PHE A 83 -0.91 -0.50 -5.99
C PHE A 83 -2.16 0.35 -5.80
N VAL A 84 -2.40 0.79 -4.56
CA VAL A 84 -3.47 1.71 -4.20
C VAL A 84 -2.85 3.06 -3.86
N PHE A 85 -3.11 4.06 -4.70
CA PHE A 85 -2.55 5.40 -4.59
C PHE A 85 -3.33 6.27 -3.60
N GLN A 86 -2.67 7.23 -2.99
CA GLN A 86 -3.25 8.22 -2.07
C GLN A 86 -4.48 8.94 -2.65
N GLN A 87 -4.48 9.28 -3.93
CA GLN A 87 -5.59 9.95 -4.63
C GLN A 87 -6.48 8.97 -5.41
N PHE A 88 -6.55 7.68 -5.00
CA PHE A 88 -7.36 6.61 -5.60
C PHE A 88 -7.02 6.28 -7.07
N ALA A 89 -6.60 7.24 -7.87
CA ALA A 89 -6.25 7.13 -9.29
C ALA A 89 -7.31 6.39 -10.13
N LEU A 90 -8.60 6.66 -9.87
CA LEU A 90 -9.71 6.12 -10.67
C LEU A 90 -9.85 6.88 -11.99
N TYR A 91 -10.16 6.16 -13.06
CA TYR A 91 -10.48 6.74 -14.36
C TYR A 91 -11.86 7.41 -14.30
N ARG A 92 -11.90 8.75 -14.33
CA ARG A 92 -13.12 9.55 -14.12
C ARG A 92 -14.20 9.31 -15.17
N HIS A 93 -13.80 9.00 -16.40
CA HIS A 93 -14.68 8.73 -17.54
C HIS A 93 -15.17 7.28 -17.63
N LEU A 94 -14.77 6.42 -16.71
CA LEU A 94 -15.20 5.03 -16.64
C LEU A 94 -16.11 4.83 -15.42
N THR A 95 -17.07 3.91 -15.54
CA THR A 95 -17.88 3.47 -14.41
C THR A 95 -17.03 2.73 -13.37
N VAL A 96 -17.56 2.50 -12.19
CA VAL A 96 -16.93 1.66 -11.15
C VAL A 96 -16.59 0.27 -11.69
N GLY A 97 -17.53 -0.39 -12.36
CA GLY A 97 -17.31 -1.70 -12.98
C GLY A 97 -16.22 -1.66 -14.06
N ASP A 98 -16.24 -0.63 -14.92
CA ASP A 98 -15.23 -0.48 -15.98
C ASP A 98 -13.83 -0.17 -15.40
N ASN A 99 -13.72 0.58 -14.30
CA ASN A 99 -12.47 0.79 -13.59
C ASN A 99 -11.83 -0.53 -13.13
N VAL A 100 -12.63 -1.48 -12.66
CA VAL A 100 -12.15 -2.79 -12.21
C VAL A 100 -11.84 -3.71 -13.39
N THR A 101 -12.70 -3.74 -14.42
CA THR A 101 -12.57 -4.68 -15.55
C THR A 101 -11.51 -4.29 -16.58
N LEU A 102 -11.10 -3.02 -16.63
CA LEU A 102 -10.19 -2.52 -17.65
C LEU A 102 -8.88 -3.33 -17.74
N ALA A 103 -8.20 -3.51 -16.59
CA ALA A 103 -6.94 -4.24 -16.55
C ALA A 103 -7.13 -5.75 -16.83
N LEU A 104 -8.21 -6.36 -16.35
CA LEU A 104 -8.55 -7.75 -16.62
C LEU A 104 -8.68 -8.01 -18.13
N ARG A 105 -9.38 -7.13 -18.82
CA ARG A 105 -9.57 -7.24 -20.29
C ARG A 105 -8.31 -6.92 -21.08
N LYS A 106 -7.59 -5.86 -20.69
CA LYS A 106 -6.42 -5.38 -21.47
C LYS A 106 -5.16 -6.19 -21.21
N LEU A 107 -4.88 -6.58 -19.96
CA LEU A 107 -3.64 -7.23 -19.57
C LEU A 107 -3.81 -8.75 -19.40
N LYS A 108 -4.87 -9.20 -18.70
CA LYS A 108 -5.14 -10.64 -18.54
C LYS A 108 -5.89 -11.25 -19.73
N LYS A 109 -6.31 -10.43 -20.73
CA LYS A 109 -7.04 -10.88 -21.93
C LYS A 109 -8.34 -11.64 -21.64
N MET A 110 -8.94 -11.41 -20.47
CA MET A 110 -10.23 -11.98 -20.12
C MET A 110 -11.34 -11.53 -21.08
N SER A 111 -12.29 -12.39 -21.36
CA SER A 111 -13.53 -12.02 -22.03
C SER A 111 -14.30 -10.99 -21.21
N ARG A 112 -15.26 -10.31 -21.82
CA ARG A 112 -16.11 -9.33 -21.10
C ARG A 112 -16.91 -10.01 -19.97
N ALA A 113 -17.40 -11.22 -20.20
CA ALA A 113 -18.18 -11.97 -19.21
C ALA A 113 -17.33 -12.33 -17.98
N GLU A 114 -16.15 -12.96 -18.18
CA GLU A 114 -15.22 -13.32 -17.11
C GLU A 114 -14.75 -12.10 -16.32
N ALA A 115 -14.40 -11.00 -17.01
CA ALA A 115 -13.96 -9.78 -16.35
C ALA A 115 -15.07 -9.13 -15.51
N ASN A 116 -16.34 -9.17 -15.99
CA ASN A 116 -17.48 -8.66 -15.23
C ASN A 116 -17.78 -9.51 -14.00
N GLU A 117 -17.70 -10.84 -14.12
CA GLU A 117 -17.88 -11.76 -12.99
C GLU A 117 -16.84 -11.53 -11.91
N LYS A 118 -15.54 -11.43 -12.29
CA LYS A 118 -14.46 -11.14 -11.38
C LYS A 118 -14.61 -9.77 -10.71
N ALA A 119 -14.99 -8.75 -11.49
CA ALA A 119 -15.24 -7.41 -10.95
C ALA A 119 -16.43 -7.40 -9.98
N ALA A 120 -17.52 -8.10 -10.30
CA ALA A 120 -18.69 -8.20 -9.43
C ALA A 120 -18.32 -8.89 -8.11
N PHE A 121 -17.50 -9.94 -8.15
CA PHE A 121 -16.99 -10.62 -6.96
C PHE A 121 -16.22 -9.65 -6.04
N GLU A 122 -15.21 -8.94 -6.57
CA GLU A 122 -14.41 -8.01 -5.76
C GLU A 122 -15.22 -6.80 -5.28
N LEU A 123 -16.12 -6.27 -6.11
CA LEU A 123 -17.01 -5.18 -5.71
C LEU A 123 -17.99 -5.61 -4.61
N SER A 124 -18.51 -6.85 -4.67
CA SER A 124 -19.37 -7.40 -3.61
C SER A 124 -18.62 -7.56 -2.30
N ARG A 125 -17.39 -8.07 -2.35
CA ARG A 125 -16.50 -8.24 -1.20
C ARG A 125 -16.20 -6.91 -0.48
N LEU A 126 -16.27 -5.80 -1.21
CA LEU A 126 -16.00 -4.45 -0.71
C LEU A 126 -17.26 -3.59 -0.56
N ASP A 127 -18.44 -4.19 -0.58
CA ASP A 127 -19.74 -3.53 -0.43
C ASP A 127 -20.02 -2.46 -1.50
N MET A 128 -19.47 -2.65 -2.72
CA MET A 128 -19.55 -1.69 -3.83
C MET A 128 -20.35 -2.15 -5.04
N ILE A 129 -20.90 -3.37 -5.02
CA ILE A 129 -21.64 -3.93 -6.17
C ILE A 129 -22.84 -3.08 -6.59
N ALA A 130 -23.58 -2.50 -5.62
CA ALA A 130 -24.72 -1.62 -5.89
C ALA A 130 -24.31 -0.32 -6.62
N HIS A 131 -23.02 0.00 -6.62
CA HIS A 131 -22.47 1.20 -7.23
C HIS A 131 -21.75 0.93 -8.56
N GLN A 132 -21.79 -0.30 -9.10
CA GLN A 132 -21.00 -0.71 -10.28
C GLN A 132 -21.21 0.15 -11.54
N HIS A 133 -22.39 0.77 -11.68
CA HIS A 133 -22.74 1.62 -12.82
C HIS A 133 -22.50 3.12 -12.57
N LYS A 134 -22.12 3.52 -11.34
CA LYS A 134 -21.80 4.90 -11.03
C LYS A 134 -20.41 5.29 -11.55
N TYR A 135 -20.22 6.59 -11.72
CA TYR A 135 -18.92 7.18 -12.03
C TYR A 135 -18.22 7.63 -10.73
N PRO A 136 -16.88 7.74 -10.72
CA PRO A 136 -16.11 8.12 -9.53
C PRO A 136 -16.57 9.45 -8.88
N GLU A 137 -17.02 10.42 -9.67
CA GLU A 137 -17.52 11.70 -9.16
C GLU A 137 -18.79 11.59 -8.28
N GLN A 138 -19.54 10.50 -8.45
CA GLN A 138 -20.77 10.21 -7.70
C GLN A 138 -20.51 9.45 -6.39
N LEU A 139 -19.23 9.22 -6.04
CA LEU A 139 -18.83 8.43 -4.88
C LEU A 139 -18.22 9.30 -3.79
N SER A 140 -18.44 8.91 -2.51
CA SER A 140 -17.69 9.44 -1.38
C SER A 140 -16.22 9.05 -1.43
N GLY A 141 -15.36 9.68 -0.61
CA GLY A 141 -13.95 9.33 -0.50
C GLY A 141 -13.71 7.86 -0.13
N GLY A 142 -14.42 7.36 0.90
CA GLY A 142 -14.33 5.95 1.30
C GLY A 142 -14.82 4.98 0.22
N GLN A 143 -15.88 5.33 -0.52
CA GLN A 143 -16.34 4.54 -1.66
C GLN A 143 -15.30 4.50 -2.79
N LYS A 144 -14.66 5.62 -3.12
CA LYS A 144 -13.54 5.67 -4.08
C LYS A 144 -12.38 4.79 -3.64
N GLN A 145 -12.06 4.80 -2.35
CA GLN A 145 -11.02 3.95 -1.78
C GLN A 145 -11.35 2.46 -1.96
N ARG A 146 -12.57 2.04 -1.62
CA ARG A 146 -13.04 0.66 -1.80
C ARG A 146 -12.97 0.23 -3.27
N VAL A 147 -13.33 1.08 -4.22
CA VAL A 147 -13.21 0.79 -5.66
C VAL A 147 -11.76 0.66 -6.09
N ALA A 148 -10.85 1.52 -5.60
CA ALA A 148 -9.42 1.41 -5.89
C ALA A 148 -8.82 0.10 -5.37
N ILE A 149 -9.25 -0.34 -4.18
CA ILE A 149 -8.87 -1.64 -3.60
C ILE A 149 -9.44 -2.79 -4.45
N ALA A 150 -10.74 -2.74 -4.83
CA ALA A 150 -11.36 -3.76 -5.69
C ALA A 150 -10.58 -3.92 -7.01
N ARG A 151 -10.21 -2.81 -7.64
CA ARG A 151 -9.41 -2.79 -8.86
C ARG A 151 -8.05 -3.46 -8.69
N ALA A 152 -7.38 -3.21 -7.54
CA ALA A 152 -6.11 -3.84 -7.24
C ALA A 152 -6.26 -5.34 -7.01
N LEU A 153 -7.24 -5.76 -6.20
CA LEU A 153 -7.49 -7.17 -5.86
C LEU A 153 -7.95 -8.00 -7.07
N ALA A 154 -8.72 -7.41 -7.99
CA ALA A 154 -9.21 -8.11 -9.18
C ALA A 154 -8.09 -8.69 -10.05
N MET A 155 -6.89 -8.13 -9.98
CA MET A 155 -5.71 -8.65 -10.68
C MET A 155 -5.09 -9.90 -10.01
N ASP A 156 -5.63 -10.39 -8.89
CA ASP A 156 -5.07 -11.48 -8.06
C ASP A 156 -3.58 -11.24 -7.73
N PRO A 157 -3.24 -10.09 -7.15
CA PRO A 157 -1.85 -9.77 -6.86
C PRO A 157 -1.32 -10.63 -5.70
N ALA A 158 -0.01 -10.86 -5.68
CA ALA A 158 0.64 -11.54 -4.55
C ALA A 158 0.73 -10.63 -3.32
N VAL A 159 0.75 -9.33 -3.53
CA VAL A 159 0.78 -8.30 -2.48
C VAL A 159 0.05 -7.05 -2.96
N VAL A 160 -0.62 -6.36 -2.05
CA VAL A 160 -1.19 -5.03 -2.30
C VAL A 160 -0.43 -4.01 -1.47
N VAL A 161 0.07 -2.95 -2.11
CA VAL A 161 0.75 -1.84 -1.44
C VAL A 161 -0.16 -0.61 -1.42
N PHE A 162 -0.21 0.08 -0.28
CA PHE A 162 -1.10 1.22 -0.03
C PHE A 162 -0.29 2.46 0.33
N ASP A 163 -0.42 3.50 -0.48
CA ASP A 163 0.25 4.79 -0.27
C ASP A 163 -0.73 5.76 0.40
N GLU A 164 -0.59 5.97 1.73
CA GLU A 164 -1.39 6.88 2.56
C GLU A 164 -2.92 6.69 2.38
N PRO A 165 -3.48 5.49 2.65
CA PRO A 165 -4.86 5.16 2.26
C PRO A 165 -5.94 5.96 3.00
N THR A 166 -5.61 6.66 4.08
CA THR A 166 -6.57 7.40 4.91
C THR A 166 -6.44 8.93 4.79
N SER A 167 -5.43 9.43 4.08
CA SER A 167 -5.09 10.86 4.05
C SER A 167 -6.17 11.79 3.46
N ALA A 168 -7.11 11.26 2.69
CA ALA A 168 -8.21 12.00 2.06
C ALA A 168 -9.59 11.66 2.68
N LEU A 169 -9.61 11.03 3.87
CA LEU A 169 -10.81 10.51 4.52
C LEU A 169 -11.09 11.22 5.84
N ASP A 170 -12.35 11.30 6.21
CA ASP A 170 -12.77 11.75 7.54
C ASP A 170 -12.55 10.63 8.60
N PRO A 171 -12.53 10.97 9.91
CA PRO A 171 -12.24 10.00 10.97
C PRO A 171 -13.21 8.80 11.03
N VAL A 172 -14.45 8.94 10.60
CA VAL A 172 -15.42 7.84 10.57
C VAL A 172 -15.03 6.86 9.49
N MET A 173 -14.72 7.35 8.29
CA MET A 173 -14.27 6.53 7.17
C MET A 173 -12.92 5.85 7.42
N VAL A 174 -12.03 6.47 8.22
CA VAL A 174 -10.76 5.85 8.63
C VAL A 174 -11.00 4.52 9.37
N ARG A 175 -11.98 4.47 10.28
CA ARG A 175 -12.34 3.24 11.01
C ARG A 175 -12.85 2.16 10.05
N GLU A 176 -13.73 2.51 9.11
CA GLU A 176 -14.23 1.56 8.11
C GLU A 176 -13.10 0.98 7.25
N VAL A 177 -12.11 1.82 6.88
CA VAL A 177 -10.92 1.35 6.13
C VAL A 177 -10.07 0.43 7.00
N ALA A 178 -9.91 0.71 8.31
CA ALA A 178 -9.18 -0.16 9.22
C ALA A 178 -9.85 -1.54 9.36
N GLU A 179 -11.18 -1.57 9.51
CA GLU A 179 -11.96 -2.83 9.53
C GLU A 179 -11.79 -3.61 8.22
N LEU A 180 -11.79 -2.91 7.08
CA LEU A 180 -11.53 -3.52 5.78
C LEU A 180 -10.12 -4.14 5.71
N PHE A 181 -9.08 -3.44 6.17
CA PHE A 181 -7.71 -3.97 6.22
C PHE A 181 -7.63 -5.23 7.08
N ASN A 182 -8.25 -5.22 8.26
CA ASN A 182 -8.30 -6.38 9.14
C ASN A 182 -9.04 -7.57 8.51
N ARG A 183 -10.11 -7.32 7.73
CA ARG A 183 -10.82 -8.35 6.97
C ARG A 183 -9.92 -8.94 5.88
N LEU A 184 -9.28 -8.09 5.08
CA LEU A 184 -8.38 -8.54 4.01
C LEU A 184 -7.16 -9.32 4.57
N ASN A 185 -6.63 -8.92 5.72
CA ASN A 185 -5.53 -9.63 6.35
C ASN A 185 -5.97 -11.01 6.86
N ARG A 186 -7.17 -11.14 7.46
CA ARG A 186 -7.76 -12.44 7.82
C ARG A 186 -7.99 -13.33 6.61
N ASP A 187 -8.27 -12.76 5.45
CA ASP A 187 -8.36 -13.48 4.17
C ASP A 187 -6.97 -13.82 3.59
N ASN A 188 -5.91 -13.67 4.38
CA ASN A 188 -4.51 -13.96 4.02
C ASN A 188 -3.98 -13.13 2.84
N ILE A 189 -4.53 -11.93 2.59
CA ILE A 189 -3.98 -10.99 1.62
C ILE A 189 -2.72 -10.35 2.20
N THR A 190 -1.60 -10.51 1.50
CA THR A 190 -0.35 -9.83 1.87
C THR A 190 -0.47 -8.34 1.56
N MET A 191 -0.13 -7.50 2.52
CA MET A 191 -0.27 -6.05 2.39
C MET A 191 0.93 -5.31 2.95
N MET A 192 1.32 -4.21 2.29
CA MET A 192 2.21 -3.21 2.87
C MET A 192 1.52 -1.85 2.81
N CYS A 193 1.45 -1.17 3.93
CA CYS A 193 0.83 0.14 4.05
C CYS A 193 1.83 1.17 4.54
N VAL A 194 1.93 2.30 3.85
CA VAL A 194 2.64 3.46 4.39
C VAL A 194 1.63 4.48 4.88
N THR A 195 1.84 5.02 6.07
CA THR A 195 0.97 6.04 6.65
C THR A 195 1.73 6.89 7.69
N HIS A 196 1.22 8.08 7.95
CA HIS A 196 1.61 8.89 9.10
C HIS A 196 0.50 8.92 10.18
N ASP A 197 -0.65 8.31 9.91
CA ASP A 197 -1.79 8.24 10.83
C ASP A 197 -1.56 7.13 11.87
N LEU A 198 -1.24 7.55 13.08
CA LEU A 198 -0.95 6.66 14.20
C LEU A 198 -2.21 5.91 14.67
N LEU A 199 -3.38 6.57 14.65
CA LEU A 199 -4.63 5.94 15.07
C LEU A 199 -5.05 4.85 14.10
N PHE A 200 -4.88 5.08 12.82
CA PHE A 200 -5.12 4.05 11.80
C PHE A 200 -4.12 2.89 11.95
N ALA A 201 -2.82 3.19 12.07
CA ALA A 201 -1.79 2.17 12.20
C ALA A 201 -2.05 1.22 13.38
N ARG A 202 -2.44 1.75 14.55
CA ARG A 202 -2.79 0.97 15.74
C ARG A 202 -3.99 0.04 15.54
N GLN A 203 -4.93 0.39 14.69
CA GLN A 203 -6.10 -0.44 14.42
C GLN A 203 -5.80 -1.62 13.49
N ILE A 204 -4.74 -1.53 12.69
CA ILE A 204 -4.44 -2.53 11.64
C ILE A 204 -3.19 -3.36 11.91
N SER A 205 -2.27 -2.90 12.76
CA SER A 205 -1.02 -3.62 13.03
C SER A 205 -0.51 -3.38 14.44
N GLU A 206 0.00 -4.44 15.06
CA GLU A 206 0.66 -4.39 16.37
C GLU A 206 2.09 -3.83 16.26
N LYS A 207 2.78 -4.16 15.17
CA LYS A 207 4.16 -3.74 14.88
C LYS A 207 4.23 -2.85 13.67
N VAL A 208 5.12 -1.87 13.74
CA VAL A 208 5.36 -0.93 12.66
C VAL A 208 6.86 -0.74 12.43
N ILE A 209 7.21 -0.43 11.18
CA ILE A 209 8.54 0.08 10.83
C ILE A 209 8.50 1.60 10.93
N PHE A 210 9.47 2.20 11.60
CA PHE A 210 9.68 3.63 11.61
C PHE A 210 10.76 4.03 10.61
N LEU A 211 10.35 4.74 9.56
CA LEU A 211 11.23 5.32 8.54
C LEU A 211 11.43 6.81 8.83
N ASP A 212 12.68 7.23 8.99
CA ASP A 212 13.03 8.65 9.14
C ASP A 212 14.28 8.97 8.33
N GLN A 213 14.25 10.09 7.61
CA GLN A 213 15.36 10.53 6.75
C GLN A 213 15.91 9.44 5.81
N GLY A 214 14.98 8.65 5.23
CA GLY A 214 15.32 7.57 4.31
C GLY A 214 15.94 6.33 4.93
N VAL A 215 15.97 6.22 6.25
CA VAL A 215 16.55 5.08 6.99
C VAL A 215 15.49 4.43 7.87
N VAL A 216 15.47 3.10 7.92
CA VAL A 216 14.70 2.36 8.93
C VAL A 216 15.39 2.56 10.28
N ARG A 217 14.73 3.28 11.20
CA ARG A 217 15.26 3.57 12.53
C ARG A 217 14.87 2.53 13.56
N ALA A 218 13.68 1.93 13.39
CA ALA A 218 13.16 0.95 14.32
C ALA A 218 12.10 0.08 13.68
N GLU A 219 11.90 -1.12 14.18
CA GLU A 219 10.76 -2.01 13.93
C GLU A 219 10.37 -2.65 15.26
N ASP A 220 9.23 -2.24 15.82
CA ASP A 220 8.69 -2.79 17.08
C ASP A 220 7.20 -2.45 17.22
N THR A 221 6.60 -2.84 18.34
CA THR A 221 5.23 -2.42 18.68
C THR A 221 5.17 -0.91 18.91
N ILE A 222 4.05 -0.30 18.52
CA ILE A 222 3.84 1.14 18.67
C ILE A 222 4.03 1.56 20.14
N GLU A 223 3.60 0.74 21.09
CA GLU A 223 3.75 1.01 22.50
C GLU A 223 5.22 1.08 22.94
N ARG A 224 6.06 0.11 22.51
CA ARG A 224 7.49 0.11 22.82
C ARG A 224 8.22 1.28 22.16
N LEU A 225 7.84 1.61 20.94
CA LEU A 225 8.40 2.77 20.22
C LEU A 225 8.06 4.07 20.94
N ALA A 226 6.85 4.18 21.51
CA ALA A 226 6.41 5.37 22.25
C ALA A 226 7.10 5.52 23.62
N THR A 227 7.37 4.40 24.34
CA THR A 227 7.79 4.44 25.74
C THR A 227 9.25 4.07 25.97
N ASN A 228 9.78 3.06 25.26
CA ASN A 228 11.03 2.40 25.62
C ASN A 228 12.14 2.57 24.57
N HIS A 229 11.88 3.21 23.44
CA HIS A 229 12.90 3.35 22.41
C HIS A 229 14.02 4.32 22.88
N PRO A 230 15.32 4.01 22.64
CA PRO A 230 16.43 4.86 23.11
C PRO A 230 16.43 6.23 22.44
N ASP A 231 16.05 6.34 21.16
CA ASP A 231 15.99 7.61 20.46
C ASP A 231 14.74 8.41 20.86
N ALA A 232 14.97 9.61 21.39
CA ALA A 232 13.90 10.52 21.82
C ALA A 232 12.98 10.95 20.67
N LYS A 233 13.48 11.09 19.43
CA LYS A 233 12.66 11.44 18.26
C LYS A 233 11.64 10.35 17.93
N VAL A 234 12.03 9.08 18.09
CA VAL A 234 11.11 7.95 17.91
C VAL A 234 10.01 8.00 18.96
N ARG A 235 10.38 8.14 20.25
CA ARG A 235 9.40 8.26 21.32
C ARG A 235 8.46 9.44 21.12
N GLU A 236 8.98 10.60 20.73
CA GLU A 236 8.17 11.78 20.44
C GLU A 236 7.18 11.55 19.30
N PHE A 237 7.60 10.90 18.21
CA PHE A 237 6.73 10.62 17.07
C PHE A 237 5.54 9.73 17.46
N PHE A 238 5.81 8.65 18.22
CA PHE A 238 4.79 7.69 18.64
C PHE A 238 4.05 8.09 19.91
N GLY A 239 4.62 8.99 20.73
CA GLY A 239 4.02 9.49 21.98
C GLY A 239 3.08 10.70 21.78
N ARG A 240 2.93 11.24 20.58
CA ARG A 240 2.08 12.41 20.26
C ARG A 240 0.58 12.15 20.37
N GLU A 241 0.16 11.13 21.09
CA GLU A 241 -1.25 10.88 21.34
C GLU A 241 -1.84 11.83 22.37
N GLY A 242 -2.78 12.64 21.94
CA GLY A 242 -3.68 13.36 22.81
C GLY A 242 -3.94 14.82 22.48
N HIS A 243 -3.29 15.37 21.47
CA HIS A 243 -3.56 16.75 21.07
C HIS A 243 -4.13 16.77 19.64
N VAL A 244 -5.35 16.25 19.49
CA VAL A 244 -6.25 16.70 18.43
C VAL A 244 -7.05 17.84 19.04
N SER A 245 -6.54 19.06 18.83
CA SER A 245 -7.33 20.28 19.00
C SER A 245 -8.35 20.41 17.89
#